data_2a557899bb4a03018dbcec1a5f4dede2
#
_entry.id   2a557899bb4a03018dbcec1a5f4dede2
#
_cell.length_a   1.000
_cell.length_b   1.000
_cell.length_c   1.000
_cell.angle_alpha   90.00
_cell.angle_beta   90.00
_cell.angle_gamma   90.00
#
_symmetry.space_group_name_H-M   'P 1'
#
loop_
_entity.id
_entity.type
_entity.pdbx_description
1 polymer ?
#
loop_
_entity_poly.entity_id
_entity_poly.type
_entity_poly.pdbx_seq_one_letter_code
_entity_poly.pdbx_strand_id
1 'polypeptide(L)'
;TLWTVLKAGDHVVTDKTLYGCTFALMNHGLTRFGVEVTFVDTSNLEEVKNAMKKNTRVVYLETPANPNLKIVDLEALSKIAHTNPNTLVIVDNTFATPYMQKPLKLGVDIVVHSATKYLNGHGDVIAGLVVTKQELADQIRFVGLKDMTGAVLGPQEAYYIIRGLKTFEIRMERHCKNARTIVDFLNKHPKVEKVYYPGLESHPGYEIAKKQMKDFGAMISFELKGGFEAGKTLLNNLKLCSLAVSLGDTETLIQHPASMTHSPYTKEEREAAGITDGLVRLSVGLENVEDIIADLEQ
;
A
#
# COMPACT_ATOMS: atom_id res chain seq x y z
N THR A 1 -4.15 5.48 -15.52
CA THR A 1 -4.00 4.05 -15.91
C THR A 1 -5.36 3.41 -16.15
N LEU A 2 -6.22 3.31 -15.13
CA LEU A 2 -7.50 2.59 -15.24
C LEU A 2 -8.41 3.16 -16.34
N TRP A 3 -8.52 4.48 -16.47
CA TRP A 3 -9.28 5.14 -17.55
C TRP A 3 -8.74 4.81 -18.97
N THR A 4 -7.45 4.44 -19.07
CA THR A 4 -6.85 4.08 -20.37
C THR A 4 -7.18 2.64 -20.78
N VAL A 5 -7.17 1.72 -19.81
CA VAL A 5 -7.26 0.28 -20.08
C VAL A 5 -8.68 -0.28 -19.94
N LEU A 6 -9.61 0.49 -19.38
CA LEU A 6 -11.00 0.11 -19.15
C LEU A 6 -11.96 0.90 -20.04
N LYS A 7 -13.07 0.29 -20.40
CA LYS A 7 -14.23 0.88 -21.08
C LYS A 7 -15.53 0.35 -20.48
N ALA A 8 -16.64 0.96 -20.85
CA ALA A 8 -17.96 0.47 -20.45
C ALA A 8 -18.16 -1.00 -20.85
N GLY A 9 -18.71 -1.79 -19.93
CA GLY A 9 -18.91 -3.24 -20.11
C GLY A 9 -17.71 -4.09 -19.69
N ASP A 10 -16.55 -3.51 -19.39
CA ASP A 10 -15.42 -4.25 -18.81
C ASP A 10 -15.68 -4.55 -17.33
N HIS A 11 -15.01 -5.60 -16.84
CA HIS A 11 -15.06 -6.03 -15.46
C HIS A 11 -13.68 -5.94 -14.80
N VAL A 12 -13.70 -5.51 -13.52
CA VAL A 12 -12.51 -5.44 -12.64
C VAL A 12 -12.72 -6.37 -11.46
N VAL A 13 -11.74 -7.22 -11.19
CA VAL A 13 -11.60 -7.92 -9.91
C VAL A 13 -10.58 -7.15 -9.07
N THR A 14 -10.93 -6.80 -7.85
CA THR A 14 -10.04 -6.00 -6.99
C THR A 14 -10.05 -6.46 -5.54
N ASP A 15 -8.97 -6.15 -4.81
CA ASP A 15 -8.93 -6.43 -3.38
C ASP A 15 -9.97 -5.58 -2.62
N LYS A 16 -10.56 -6.17 -1.59
CA LYS A 16 -11.45 -5.45 -0.68
C LYS A 16 -10.70 -4.54 0.29
N THR A 17 -9.38 -4.74 0.44
CA THR A 17 -8.52 -3.92 1.27
C THR A 17 -7.65 -3.04 0.38
N LEU A 18 -8.11 -1.82 0.10
CA LEU A 18 -7.46 -0.84 -0.76
C LEU A 18 -7.26 0.48 -0.03
N TYR A 19 -6.32 1.28 -0.51
CA TYR A 19 -6.26 2.70 -0.16
C TYR A 19 -7.61 3.38 -0.42
N GLY A 20 -8.08 4.20 0.54
CA GLY A 20 -9.45 4.73 0.52
C GLY A 20 -9.86 5.44 -0.78
N CYS A 21 -8.97 6.24 -1.38
CA CYS A 21 -9.29 6.90 -2.65
C CYS A 21 -9.33 5.90 -3.83
N THR A 22 -8.53 4.84 -3.81
CA THR A 22 -8.59 3.76 -4.81
C THR A 22 -9.89 2.99 -4.67
N PHE A 23 -10.29 2.66 -3.44
CA PHE A 23 -11.59 2.03 -3.17
C PHE A 23 -12.75 2.90 -3.68
N ALA A 24 -12.74 4.20 -3.38
CA ALA A 24 -13.77 5.14 -3.85
C ALA A 24 -13.80 5.22 -5.39
N LEU A 25 -12.63 5.25 -6.05
CA LEU A 25 -12.56 5.21 -7.51
C LEU A 25 -13.18 3.93 -8.08
N MET A 26 -12.88 2.76 -7.49
CA MET A 26 -13.45 1.49 -7.92
C MET A 26 -14.96 1.44 -7.69
N ASN A 27 -15.40 1.78 -6.47
CA ASN A 27 -16.79 1.60 -6.05
C ASN A 27 -17.76 2.68 -6.58
N HIS A 28 -17.30 3.92 -6.70
CA HIS A 28 -18.15 5.06 -7.08
C HIS A 28 -17.70 5.75 -8.36
N GLY A 29 -16.44 5.68 -8.72
CA GLY A 29 -15.90 6.34 -9.91
C GLY A 29 -16.16 5.53 -11.18
N LEU A 30 -15.53 4.37 -11.30
CA LEU A 30 -15.59 3.52 -12.51
C LEU A 30 -16.99 2.97 -12.80
N THR A 31 -17.74 2.61 -11.75
CA THR A 31 -19.10 2.06 -11.88
C THR A 31 -20.06 3.04 -12.54
N ARG A 32 -19.88 4.35 -12.35
CA ARG A 32 -20.69 5.41 -13.02
C ARG A 32 -20.52 5.40 -14.54
N PHE A 33 -19.43 4.84 -15.04
CA PHE A 33 -19.13 4.77 -16.48
C PHE A 33 -19.28 3.36 -17.04
N GLY A 34 -20.07 2.52 -16.36
CA GLY A 34 -20.45 1.21 -16.85
C GLY A 34 -19.36 0.14 -16.70
N VAL A 35 -18.37 0.35 -15.86
CA VAL A 35 -17.39 -0.69 -15.47
C VAL A 35 -17.97 -1.48 -14.29
N GLU A 36 -17.96 -2.80 -14.40
CA GLU A 36 -18.38 -3.69 -13.33
C GLU A 36 -17.18 -3.96 -12.38
N VAL A 37 -17.40 -3.94 -11.08
CA VAL A 37 -16.33 -4.16 -10.09
C VAL A 37 -16.74 -5.24 -9.08
N THR A 38 -15.89 -6.25 -8.88
CA THR A 38 -16.04 -7.29 -7.87
C THR A 38 -14.91 -7.22 -6.87
N PHE A 39 -15.24 -7.01 -5.60
CA PHE A 39 -14.30 -6.97 -4.49
C PHE A 39 -14.12 -8.38 -3.89
N VAL A 40 -12.87 -8.83 -3.76
CA VAL A 40 -12.51 -10.15 -3.23
C VAL A 40 -11.35 -10.03 -2.23
N ASP A 41 -11.03 -11.09 -1.54
CA ASP A 41 -9.72 -11.22 -0.90
C ASP A 41 -8.70 -11.75 -1.90
N THR A 42 -7.82 -10.89 -2.41
CA THR A 42 -6.83 -11.28 -3.42
C THR A 42 -5.73 -12.20 -2.89
N SER A 43 -5.59 -12.35 -1.58
CA SER A 43 -4.72 -13.38 -0.99
C SER A 43 -5.33 -14.78 -1.07
N ASN A 44 -6.65 -14.87 -1.25
CA ASN A 44 -7.37 -16.10 -1.53
C ASN A 44 -7.51 -16.30 -3.05
N LEU A 45 -6.60 -17.06 -3.62
CA LEU A 45 -6.54 -17.28 -5.07
C LEU A 45 -7.81 -17.93 -5.65
N GLU A 46 -8.54 -18.72 -4.86
CA GLU A 46 -9.82 -19.32 -5.30
C GLU A 46 -10.93 -18.25 -5.37
N GLU A 47 -10.96 -17.28 -4.46
CA GLU A 47 -11.88 -16.14 -4.59
C GLU A 47 -11.61 -15.35 -5.88
N VAL A 48 -10.33 -15.06 -6.18
CA VAL A 48 -9.94 -14.39 -7.42
C VAL A 48 -10.42 -15.17 -8.62
N LYS A 49 -10.12 -16.47 -8.69
CA LYS A 49 -10.50 -17.35 -9.79
C LYS A 49 -12.01 -17.40 -10.00
N ASN A 50 -12.78 -17.50 -8.92
CA ASN A 50 -14.25 -17.58 -8.99
C ASN A 50 -14.90 -16.24 -9.38
N ALA A 51 -14.23 -15.11 -9.11
CA ALA A 51 -14.68 -13.78 -9.49
C ALA A 51 -14.38 -13.43 -10.94
N MET A 52 -13.45 -14.15 -11.60
CA MET A 52 -13.08 -13.90 -13.01
C MET A 52 -14.26 -14.17 -13.95
N LYS A 53 -14.50 -13.23 -14.87
CA LYS A 53 -15.52 -13.30 -15.92
C LYS A 53 -14.88 -13.22 -17.30
N LYS A 54 -15.63 -13.53 -18.36
CA LYS A 54 -15.14 -13.40 -19.75
C LYS A 54 -14.73 -11.98 -20.10
N ASN A 55 -15.41 -10.98 -19.53
CA ASN A 55 -15.14 -9.56 -19.71
C ASN A 55 -14.21 -8.97 -18.62
N THR A 56 -13.58 -9.80 -17.77
CA THR A 56 -12.59 -9.30 -16.82
C THR A 56 -11.40 -8.75 -17.57
N ARG A 57 -11.17 -7.44 -17.40
CA ARG A 57 -10.08 -6.71 -18.06
C ARG A 57 -8.94 -6.39 -17.13
N VAL A 58 -9.22 -6.23 -15.84
CA VAL A 58 -8.21 -5.86 -14.83
C VAL A 58 -8.40 -6.70 -13.57
N VAL A 59 -7.29 -7.19 -13.02
CA VAL A 59 -7.16 -7.58 -11.61
C VAL A 59 -6.28 -6.55 -10.93
N TYR A 60 -6.82 -5.84 -9.93
CA TYR A 60 -6.12 -4.76 -9.23
C TYR A 60 -5.94 -5.10 -7.75
N LEU A 61 -4.74 -4.88 -7.21
CA LEU A 61 -4.44 -5.12 -5.81
C LEU A 61 -3.31 -4.24 -5.28
N GLU A 62 -3.17 -4.21 -3.96
CA GLU A 62 -2.05 -3.62 -3.23
C GLU A 62 -1.35 -4.72 -2.42
N THR A 63 -0.02 -4.78 -2.45
CA THR A 63 0.75 -5.71 -1.62
C THR A 63 2.16 -5.19 -1.33
N PRO A 64 2.51 -5.02 -0.02
CA PRO A 64 1.69 -5.18 1.20
C PRO A 64 0.50 -4.21 1.21
N ALA A 65 -0.66 -4.66 1.70
CA ALA A 65 -1.89 -3.88 1.72
C ALA A 65 -1.98 -2.93 2.93
N ASN A 66 -2.63 -1.78 2.77
CA ASN A 66 -2.84 -0.80 3.83
C ASN A 66 -4.22 -1.04 4.51
N PRO A 67 -4.33 -1.12 5.85
CA PRO A 67 -3.26 -0.94 6.84
C PRO A 67 -2.70 -2.26 7.40
N ASN A 68 -3.27 -3.41 7.10
CA ASN A 68 -3.00 -4.69 7.76
C ASN A 68 -1.77 -5.45 7.23
N LEU A 69 -1.08 -4.87 6.25
CA LEU A 69 0.14 -5.40 5.62
C LEU A 69 -0.01 -6.81 5.01
N LYS A 70 -1.23 -7.13 4.56
CA LYS A 70 -1.53 -8.39 3.89
C LYS A 70 -0.65 -8.57 2.65
N ILE A 71 -0.10 -9.77 2.49
CA ILE A 71 0.77 -10.14 1.36
C ILE A 71 -0.01 -11.04 0.40
N VAL A 72 0.15 -10.79 -0.89
CA VAL A 72 -0.43 -11.59 -1.98
C VAL A 72 0.69 -12.21 -2.81
N ASP A 73 0.57 -13.49 -3.16
CA ASP A 73 1.48 -14.17 -4.10
C ASP A 73 1.22 -13.65 -5.53
N LEU A 74 2.07 -12.71 -5.95
CA LEU A 74 1.92 -12.04 -7.25
C LEU A 74 2.11 -12.99 -8.43
N GLU A 75 3.01 -13.96 -8.31
CA GLU A 75 3.25 -14.93 -9.37
C GLU A 75 2.05 -15.87 -9.57
N ALA A 76 1.50 -16.38 -8.48
CA ALA A 76 0.35 -17.26 -8.53
C ALA A 76 -0.91 -16.52 -8.99
N LEU A 77 -1.15 -15.31 -8.49
CA LEU A 77 -2.28 -14.48 -8.91
C LEU A 77 -2.19 -14.10 -10.39
N SER A 78 -1.00 -13.70 -10.87
CA SER A 78 -0.81 -13.36 -12.30
C SER A 78 -1.10 -14.54 -13.21
N LYS A 79 -0.69 -15.76 -12.83
CA LYS A 79 -1.02 -16.98 -13.58
C LYS A 79 -2.53 -17.21 -13.67
N ILE A 80 -3.28 -16.98 -12.60
CA ILE A 80 -4.75 -17.09 -12.61
C ILE A 80 -5.37 -16.00 -13.49
N ALA A 81 -4.97 -14.75 -13.32
CA ALA A 81 -5.52 -13.65 -14.10
C ALA A 81 -5.32 -13.84 -15.60
N HIS A 82 -4.14 -14.30 -16.00
CA HIS A 82 -3.78 -14.52 -17.41
C HIS A 82 -4.38 -15.80 -18.03
N THR A 83 -5.18 -16.59 -17.30
CA THR A 83 -6.05 -17.60 -17.92
C THR A 83 -7.05 -16.96 -18.89
N ASN A 84 -7.40 -15.68 -18.66
CA ASN A 84 -8.04 -14.83 -19.65
C ASN A 84 -6.96 -13.91 -20.28
N PRO A 85 -6.56 -14.12 -21.54
CA PRO A 85 -5.43 -13.41 -22.17
C PRO A 85 -5.65 -11.89 -22.31
N ASN A 86 -6.87 -11.42 -22.14
CA ASN A 86 -7.20 -9.99 -22.19
C ASN A 86 -7.10 -9.30 -20.81
N THR A 87 -6.87 -10.04 -19.74
CA THR A 87 -6.79 -9.49 -18.39
C THR A 87 -5.39 -8.95 -18.11
N LEU A 88 -5.33 -7.76 -17.55
CA LEU A 88 -4.12 -7.12 -17.03
C LEU A 88 -4.09 -7.18 -15.50
N VAL A 89 -2.94 -7.52 -14.96
CA VAL A 89 -2.68 -7.43 -13.51
C VAL A 89 -2.02 -6.08 -13.20
N ILE A 90 -2.66 -5.29 -12.34
CA ILE A 90 -2.18 -3.98 -11.90
C ILE A 90 -1.92 -4.04 -10.40
N VAL A 91 -0.71 -3.70 -9.98
CA VAL A 91 -0.29 -3.71 -8.57
C VAL A 91 0.11 -2.32 -8.12
N ASP A 92 -0.49 -1.85 -7.05
CA ASP A 92 0.07 -0.73 -6.28
C ASP A 92 1.21 -1.27 -5.41
N ASN A 93 2.41 -0.84 -5.74
CA ASN A 93 3.65 -1.27 -5.09
C ASN A 93 4.24 -0.17 -4.19
N THR A 94 3.41 0.77 -3.75
CA THR A 94 3.84 1.95 -2.99
C THR A 94 4.55 1.57 -1.69
N PHE A 95 4.03 0.61 -0.93
CA PHE A 95 4.61 0.18 0.35
C PHE A 95 5.92 -0.58 0.18
N ALA A 96 5.95 -1.52 -0.77
CA ALA A 96 7.15 -2.31 -1.02
C ALA A 96 8.23 -1.53 -1.77
N THR A 97 7.85 -0.60 -2.62
CA THR A 97 8.76 0.13 -3.51
C THR A 97 9.53 -0.79 -4.48
N PRO A 98 10.18 -0.28 -5.52
CA PRO A 98 11.03 -1.10 -6.40
C PRO A 98 12.32 -1.60 -5.72
N TYR A 99 12.65 -1.07 -4.53
CA TYR A 99 13.78 -1.54 -3.74
C TYR A 99 13.52 -2.95 -3.19
N MET A 100 12.33 -3.19 -2.66
CA MET A 100 11.99 -4.46 -2.02
C MET A 100 11.31 -5.45 -2.96
N GLN A 101 10.44 -4.97 -3.87
CA GLN A 101 9.61 -5.84 -4.70
C GLN A 101 9.58 -5.35 -6.15
N LYS A 102 9.70 -6.27 -7.09
CA LYS A 102 9.71 -5.99 -8.53
C LYS A 102 8.59 -6.76 -9.24
N PRO A 103 7.32 -6.28 -9.15
CA PRO A 103 6.15 -7.04 -9.59
C PRO A 103 6.17 -7.46 -11.07
N LEU A 104 6.74 -6.64 -11.97
CA LEU A 104 6.88 -7.02 -13.39
C LEU A 104 7.66 -8.33 -13.60
N LYS A 105 8.59 -8.68 -12.69
CA LYS A 105 9.32 -9.95 -12.75
C LYS A 105 8.49 -11.15 -12.26
N LEU A 106 7.35 -10.87 -11.64
CA LEU A 106 6.42 -11.86 -11.09
C LEU A 106 5.16 -12.02 -11.95
N GLY A 107 5.17 -11.48 -13.18
CA GLY A 107 4.08 -11.62 -14.14
C GLY A 107 3.04 -10.49 -14.11
N VAL A 108 3.22 -9.48 -13.28
CA VAL A 108 2.37 -8.28 -13.25
C VAL A 108 2.58 -7.45 -14.52
N ASP A 109 1.53 -6.85 -15.06
CA ASP A 109 1.59 -6.07 -16.31
C ASP A 109 1.86 -4.60 -16.07
N ILE A 110 1.26 -4.03 -15.03
CA ILE A 110 1.37 -2.62 -14.69
C ILE A 110 1.64 -2.46 -13.20
N VAL A 111 2.66 -1.70 -12.86
CA VAL A 111 2.98 -1.31 -11.48
C VAL A 111 2.69 0.16 -11.31
N VAL A 112 1.90 0.50 -10.29
CA VAL A 112 1.65 1.88 -9.90
C VAL A 112 2.33 2.19 -8.57
N HIS A 113 2.75 3.43 -8.42
CA HIS A 113 3.34 3.96 -7.20
C HIS A 113 2.76 5.32 -6.89
N SER A 114 2.41 5.56 -5.64
CA SER A 114 2.36 6.92 -5.11
C SER A 114 3.79 7.42 -4.94
N ALA A 115 4.28 8.24 -5.87
CA ALA A 115 5.59 8.85 -5.76
C ALA A 115 5.67 9.89 -4.64
N THR A 116 4.52 10.32 -4.13
CA THR A 116 4.33 11.10 -2.90
C THR A 116 5.08 10.49 -1.70
N LYS A 117 5.22 9.16 -1.68
CA LYS A 117 5.73 8.36 -0.56
C LYS A 117 7.25 8.12 -0.70
N TYR A 118 7.74 6.96 -0.41
CA TYR A 118 9.17 6.60 -0.40
C TYR A 118 9.98 7.03 -1.63
N LEU A 119 9.38 7.06 -2.83
CA LEU A 119 10.13 7.41 -4.05
C LEU A 119 10.63 8.86 -4.00
N ASN A 120 9.78 9.80 -3.64
CA ASN A 120 10.18 11.17 -3.29
C ASN A 120 10.84 11.20 -1.90
N GLY A 121 10.12 10.72 -0.88
CA GLY A 121 10.59 10.48 0.49
C GLY A 121 10.85 11.70 1.35
N HIS A 122 10.28 12.87 1.01
CA HIS A 122 10.51 14.15 1.70
C HIS A 122 9.22 14.90 2.05
N GLY A 123 8.03 14.29 1.86
CA GLY A 123 6.74 14.86 2.26
C GLY A 123 6.30 16.13 1.53
N ASP A 124 6.97 16.52 0.46
CA ASP A 124 6.84 17.82 -0.21
C ASP A 124 6.28 17.77 -1.63
N VAL A 125 5.83 16.58 -2.10
CA VAL A 125 5.28 16.36 -3.44
C VAL A 125 4.10 15.40 -3.41
N ILE A 126 3.08 15.69 -4.21
CA ILE A 126 1.99 14.76 -4.54
C ILE A 126 2.15 14.32 -5.99
N ALA A 127 2.44 13.03 -6.22
CA ALA A 127 2.65 12.52 -7.57
C ALA A 127 2.40 11.01 -7.66
N GLY A 128 2.19 10.53 -8.90
CA GLY A 128 2.08 9.11 -9.22
C GLY A 128 3.06 8.71 -10.32
N LEU A 129 3.54 7.48 -10.26
CA LEU A 129 4.35 6.86 -11.30
C LEU A 129 3.76 5.54 -11.74
N VAL A 130 3.88 5.25 -13.02
CA VAL A 130 3.47 3.99 -13.63
C VAL A 130 4.65 3.35 -14.32
N VAL A 131 4.87 2.06 -14.09
CA VAL A 131 5.93 1.26 -14.71
C VAL A 131 5.29 0.06 -15.42
N THR A 132 5.53 -0.06 -16.72
CA THR A 132 4.96 -1.12 -17.55
C THR A 132 5.78 -1.30 -18.82
N LYS A 133 5.37 -2.23 -19.71
CA LYS A 133 5.95 -2.39 -21.04
C LYS A 133 5.68 -1.15 -21.90
N GLN A 134 6.58 -0.89 -22.87
CA GLN A 134 6.55 0.31 -23.72
C GLN A 134 5.19 0.56 -24.38
N GLU A 135 4.57 -0.47 -24.94
CA GLU A 135 3.28 -0.35 -25.62
C GLU A 135 2.16 0.19 -24.68
N LEU A 136 2.04 -0.37 -23.48
CA LEU A 136 1.09 0.11 -22.48
C LEU A 136 1.48 1.49 -21.93
N ALA A 137 2.77 1.76 -21.79
CA ALA A 137 3.26 3.07 -21.36
C ALA A 137 2.88 4.16 -22.38
N ASP A 138 3.00 3.87 -23.67
CA ASP A 138 2.62 4.80 -24.73
C ASP A 138 1.09 5.02 -24.76
N GLN A 139 0.29 3.99 -24.58
CA GLN A 139 -1.16 4.13 -24.44
C GLN A 139 -1.53 5.00 -23.24
N ILE A 140 -0.91 4.77 -22.08
CA ILE A 140 -1.18 5.56 -20.87
C ILE A 140 -0.75 7.01 -21.08
N ARG A 141 0.40 7.26 -21.71
CA ARG A 141 0.92 8.61 -21.96
C ARG A 141 0.08 9.37 -22.98
N PHE A 142 -0.16 8.78 -24.14
CA PHE A 142 -0.75 9.52 -25.26
C PHE A 142 -2.27 9.52 -25.23
N VAL A 143 -2.91 8.43 -24.82
CA VAL A 143 -4.36 8.37 -24.70
C VAL A 143 -4.80 8.80 -23.29
N GLY A 144 -4.30 8.13 -22.25
CA GLY A 144 -4.75 8.36 -20.88
C GLY A 144 -4.43 9.76 -20.35
N LEU A 145 -3.16 10.16 -20.43
CA LEU A 145 -2.73 11.46 -19.88
C LEU A 145 -3.02 12.59 -20.87
N LYS A 146 -2.55 12.49 -22.12
CA LYS A 146 -2.66 13.60 -23.07
C LYS A 146 -4.10 13.86 -23.52
N ASP A 147 -4.82 12.80 -23.95
CA ASP A 147 -6.11 12.99 -24.60
C ASP A 147 -7.31 12.97 -23.63
N MET A 148 -7.22 12.23 -22.51
CA MET A 148 -8.36 12.03 -21.60
C MET A 148 -8.31 12.89 -20.34
N THR A 149 -7.16 12.95 -19.63
CA THR A 149 -7.11 13.56 -18.29
C THR A 149 -6.35 14.89 -18.23
N GLY A 150 -5.35 15.08 -19.08
CA GLY A 150 -4.45 16.24 -19.00
C GLY A 150 -3.62 16.30 -17.70
N ALA A 151 -3.58 15.23 -16.91
CA ALA A 151 -2.94 15.16 -15.60
C ALA A 151 -1.41 15.04 -15.73
N VAL A 152 -0.76 16.10 -16.17
CA VAL A 152 0.69 16.18 -16.40
C VAL A 152 1.38 16.63 -15.11
N LEU A 153 2.47 15.93 -14.75
CA LEU A 153 3.32 16.31 -13.64
C LEU A 153 4.07 17.62 -13.97
N GLY A 154 4.07 18.57 -13.04
CA GLY A 154 4.80 19.82 -13.20
C GLY A 154 6.32 19.62 -13.17
N PRO A 155 7.10 20.51 -13.80
CA PRO A 155 8.57 20.39 -13.83
C PRO A 155 9.20 20.44 -12.43
N GLN A 156 8.61 21.21 -11.52
CA GLN A 156 9.11 21.35 -10.14
C GLN A 156 8.94 20.05 -9.38
N GLU A 157 7.76 19.43 -9.45
CA GLU A 157 7.45 18.15 -8.82
C GLU A 157 8.33 17.02 -9.41
N ALA A 158 8.55 17.03 -10.73
CA ALA A 158 9.45 16.08 -11.39
C ALA A 158 10.89 16.23 -10.89
N TYR A 159 11.35 17.48 -10.71
CA TYR A 159 12.67 17.76 -10.14
C TYR A 159 12.82 17.21 -8.72
N TYR A 160 11.83 17.43 -7.83
CA TYR A 160 11.88 16.92 -6.47
C TYR A 160 11.93 15.40 -6.43
N ILE A 161 11.11 14.72 -7.24
CA ILE A 161 11.14 13.26 -7.33
C ILE A 161 12.50 12.75 -7.81
N ILE A 162 13.06 13.33 -8.87
CA ILE A 162 14.38 12.94 -9.38
C ILE A 162 15.45 13.16 -8.31
N ARG A 163 15.36 14.25 -7.56
CA ARG A 163 16.27 14.54 -6.45
C ARG A 163 16.12 13.53 -5.32
N GLY A 164 14.89 13.22 -4.91
CA GLY A 164 14.58 12.22 -3.89
C GLY A 164 15.09 10.82 -4.25
N LEU A 165 14.98 10.44 -5.52
CA LEU A 165 15.48 9.15 -6.01
C LEU A 165 17.00 8.98 -5.87
N LYS A 166 17.78 10.06 -5.80
CA LYS A 166 19.25 9.97 -5.63
C LYS A 166 19.68 9.37 -4.29
N THR A 167 18.84 9.47 -3.26
CA THR A 167 19.08 8.90 -1.92
C THR A 167 18.16 7.72 -1.60
N PHE A 168 17.38 7.26 -2.58
CA PHE A 168 16.32 6.31 -2.38
C PHE A 168 16.79 4.99 -1.73
N GLU A 169 17.86 4.38 -2.26
CA GLU A 169 18.39 3.12 -1.74
C GLU A 169 18.88 3.26 -0.29
N ILE A 170 19.68 4.28 -0.01
CA ILE A 170 20.22 4.54 1.35
C ILE A 170 19.07 4.78 2.34
N ARG A 171 18.03 5.52 1.94
CA ARG A 171 16.85 5.75 2.78
C ARG A 171 16.12 4.44 3.05
N MET A 172 15.86 3.64 2.02
CA MET A 172 15.16 2.36 2.19
C MET A 172 15.92 1.39 3.09
N GLU A 173 17.25 1.31 2.98
CA GLU A 173 18.09 0.50 3.89
C GLU A 173 17.92 0.94 5.35
N ARG A 174 17.97 2.26 5.60
CA ARG A 174 17.80 2.80 6.95
C ARG A 174 16.38 2.58 7.47
N HIS A 175 15.36 2.87 6.68
CA HIS A 175 13.97 2.62 7.02
C HIS A 175 13.74 1.15 7.43
N CYS A 176 14.17 0.20 6.61
CA CYS A 176 13.99 -1.22 6.88
C CYS A 176 14.78 -1.67 8.12
N LYS A 177 16.01 -1.15 8.33
CA LYS A 177 16.80 -1.44 9.51
C LYS A 177 16.11 -0.96 10.78
N ASN A 178 15.64 0.29 10.80
CA ASN A 178 14.92 0.85 11.94
C ASN A 178 13.64 0.05 12.21
N ALA A 179 12.88 -0.29 11.16
CA ALA A 179 11.63 -1.04 11.30
C ALA A 179 11.84 -2.40 11.97
N ARG A 180 12.87 -3.15 11.61
CA ARG A 180 13.16 -4.46 12.25
C ARG A 180 13.42 -4.29 13.76
N THR A 181 14.20 -3.29 14.15
CA THR A 181 14.48 -3.02 15.57
C THR A 181 13.20 -2.64 16.33
N ILE A 182 12.35 -1.80 15.72
CA ILE A 182 11.06 -1.40 16.33
C ILE A 182 10.10 -2.58 16.42
N VAL A 183 10.05 -3.45 15.40
CA VAL A 183 9.24 -4.69 15.43
C VAL A 183 9.66 -5.59 16.58
N ASP A 184 10.97 -5.76 16.80
CA ASP A 184 11.49 -6.57 17.91
C ASP A 184 11.09 -5.98 19.29
N PHE A 185 11.09 -4.66 19.42
CA PHE A 185 10.61 -3.96 20.61
C PHE A 185 9.11 -4.15 20.79
N LEU A 186 8.29 -3.82 19.79
CA LEU A 186 6.83 -3.91 19.87
C LEU A 186 6.35 -5.34 20.14
N ASN A 187 6.98 -6.33 19.55
CA ASN A 187 6.59 -7.74 19.72
C ASN A 187 6.82 -8.27 21.15
N LYS A 188 7.67 -7.59 21.93
CA LYS A 188 7.96 -7.94 23.33
C LYS A 188 7.23 -7.01 24.32
N HIS A 189 6.61 -5.95 23.82
CA HIS A 189 6.05 -4.92 24.69
C HIS A 189 4.74 -5.38 25.36
N PRO A 190 4.58 -5.27 26.69
CA PRO A 190 3.45 -5.85 27.43
C PRO A 190 2.09 -5.22 27.08
N LYS A 191 2.06 -3.97 26.61
CA LYS A 191 0.84 -3.26 26.20
C LYS A 191 0.46 -3.52 24.73
N VAL A 192 1.33 -4.15 23.94
CA VAL A 192 1.04 -4.55 22.55
C VAL A 192 0.41 -5.93 22.57
N GLU A 193 -0.69 -6.08 21.87
CA GLU A 193 -1.40 -7.35 21.73
C GLU A 193 -0.89 -8.14 20.53
N LYS A 194 -0.67 -7.44 19.40
CA LYS A 194 -0.26 -8.06 18.15
C LYS A 194 0.52 -7.07 17.28
N VAL A 195 1.51 -7.57 16.57
CA VAL A 195 2.27 -6.82 15.56
C VAL A 195 2.00 -7.43 14.20
N TYR A 196 1.66 -6.60 13.22
CA TYR A 196 1.55 -6.96 11.81
C TYR A 196 2.79 -6.44 11.09
N TYR A 197 3.62 -7.35 10.63
CA TYR A 197 4.81 -7.04 9.86
C TYR A 197 5.19 -8.25 9.01
N PRO A 198 5.39 -8.10 7.69
CA PRO A 198 5.62 -9.24 6.79
C PRO A 198 6.88 -10.06 7.12
N GLY A 199 7.81 -9.48 7.88
CA GLY A 199 9.05 -10.15 8.32
C GLY A 199 8.92 -10.99 9.60
N LEU A 200 7.75 -11.06 10.22
CA LEU A 200 7.50 -11.96 11.36
C LEU A 200 7.05 -13.33 10.85
N GLU A 201 7.64 -14.42 11.38
CA GLU A 201 7.24 -15.80 11.04
C GLU A 201 5.75 -16.08 11.36
N SER A 202 5.18 -15.36 12.32
CA SER A 202 3.77 -15.41 12.67
C SER A 202 2.84 -14.71 11.67
N HIS A 203 3.40 -13.93 10.72
CA HIS A 203 2.60 -13.26 9.70
C HIS A 203 2.11 -14.27 8.64
N PRO A 204 0.80 -14.30 8.30
CA PRO A 204 0.25 -15.30 7.37
C PRO A 204 0.92 -15.31 5.99
N GLY A 205 1.45 -14.16 5.55
CA GLY A 205 2.14 -14.00 4.27
C GLY A 205 3.67 -14.08 4.35
N TYR A 206 4.26 -14.51 5.47
CA TYR A 206 5.71 -14.50 5.67
C TYR A 206 6.48 -15.25 4.59
N GLU A 207 6.11 -16.49 4.27
CA GLU A 207 6.81 -17.29 3.26
C GLU A 207 6.70 -16.70 1.85
N ILE A 208 5.55 -16.07 1.55
CA ILE A 208 5.35 -15.36 0.28
C ILE A 208 6.24 -14.12 0.23
N ALA A 209 6.22 -13.29 1.29
CA ALA A 209 7.07 -12.10 1.38
C ALA A 209 8.55 -12.45 1.24
N LYS A 210 9.02 -13.48 1.96
CA LYS A 210 10.40 -13.99 1.90
C LYS A 210 10.82 -14.44 0.49
N LYS A 211 9.87 -15.00 -0.28
CA LYS A 211 10.11 -15.45 -1.67
C LYS A 211 10.19 -14.27 -2.64
N GLN A 212 9.29 -13.27 -2.51
CA GLN A 212 9.10 -12.23 -3.54
C GLN A 212 9.70 -10.87 -3.20
N MET A 213 10.09 -10.63 -1.95
CA MET A 213 10.62 -9.35 -1.48
C MET A 213 12.09 -9.48 -1.06
N LYS A 214 12.90 -8.44 -1.30
CA LYS A 214 14.30 -8.35 -0.84
C LYS A 214 14.39 -8.06 0.66
N ASP A 215 13.44 -7.30 1.21
CA ASP A 215 13.28 -6.95 2.62
C ASP A 215 11.78 -6.74 2.89
N PHE A 216 11.38 -6.62 4.14
CA PHE A 216 9.97 -6.62 4.56
C PHE A 216 9.36 -5.22 4.74
N GLY A 217 10.15 -4.17 4.49
CA GLY A 217 9.67 -2.79 4.48
C GLY A 217 9.76 -2.06 5.80
N ALA A 218 9.19 -0.88 5.81
CA ALA A 218 9.23 0.02 6.96
C ALA A 218 7.84 0.49 7.41
N MET A 219 6.81 -0.17 6.93
CA MET A 219 5.46 -0.03 7.47
C MET A 219 5.24 -1.10 8.55
N ILE A 220 4.77 -0.68 9.70
CA ILE A 220 4.40 -1.56 10.80
C ILE A 220 2.97 -1.22 11.21
N SER A 221 2.14 -2.23 11.44
CA SER A 221 0.88 -2.04 12.15
C SER A 221 0.90 -2.88 13.42
N PHE A 222 0.31 -2.37 14.47
CA PHE A 222 0.23 -3.09 15.74
C PHE A 222 -1.05 -2.76 16.50
N GLU A 223 -1.51 -3.68 17.32
CA GLU A 223 -2.69 -3.52 18.16
C GLU A 223 -2.29 -3.30 19.61
N LEU A 224 -2.91 -2.30 20.22
CA LEU A 224 -2.74 -2.01 21.64
C LEU A 224 -3.82 -2.69 22.47
N LYS A 225 -3.41 -3.28 23.59
CA LYS A 225 -4.33 -3.67 24.67
C LYS A 225 -5.02 -2.43 25.23
N GLY A 226 -6.34 -2.45 25.35
CA GLY A 226 -7.12 -1.29 25.76
C GLY A 226 -7.79 -0.50 24.63
N GLY A 227 -7.66 -0.98 23.39
CA GLY A 227 -8.45 -0.54 22.25
C GLY A 227 -8.29 0.95 21.94
N PHE A 228 -9.40 1.61 21.62
CA PHE A 228 -9.45 2.99 21.14
C PHE A 228 -8.77 4.00 22.05
N GLU A 229 -9.02 3.94 23.37
CA GLU A 229 -8.43 4.89 24.33
C GLU A 229 -6.92 4.71 24.50
N ALA A 230 -6.43 3.47 24.37
CA ALA A 230 -4.99 3.22 24.39
C ALA A 230 -4.30 3.82 23.15
N GLY A 231 -4.88 3.63 21.96
CA GLY A 231 -4.38 4.23 20.72
C GLY A 231 -4.36 5.76 20.81
N LYS A 232 -5.45 6.37 21.23
CA LYS A 232 -5.55 7.82 21.42
C LYS A 232 -4.55 8.36 22.45
N THR A 233 -4.38 7.64 23.56
CA THR A 233 -3.44 8.03 24.61
C THR A 233 -2.00 7.99 24.11
N LEU A 234 -1.61 6.91 23.42
CA LEU A 234 -0.30 6.82 22.81
C LEU A 234 -0.04 8.02 21.91
N LEU A 235 -0.91 8.24 20.92
CA LEU A 235 -0.67 9.28 19.92
C LEU A 235 -0.62 10.71 20.49
N ASN A 236 -1.37 10.99 21.56
CA ASN A 236 -1.36 12.31 22.22
C ASN A 236 -0.13 12.57 23.06
N ASN A 237 0.64 11.55 23.43
CA ASN A 237 1.84 11.70 24.24
C ASN A 237 3.14 11.74 23.43
N LEU A 238 3.12 11.38 22.16
CA LEU A 238 4.28 11.39 21.29
C LEU A 238 4.85 12.80 21.11
N LYS A 239 6.18 12.88 21.00
CA LYS A 239 6.93 14.14 20.83
C LYS A 239 7.82 14.14 19.59
N LEU A 240 8.35 12.99 19.20
CA LEU A 240 9.19 12.81 18.03
C LEU A 240 8.38 12.29 16.84
N CYS A 241 7.63 11.21 17.03
CA CYS A 241 6.81 10.63 15.99
C CYS A 241 5.66 11.57 15.63
N SER A 242 5.58 11.98 14.38
CA SER A 242 4.57 12.92 13.92
C SER A 242 3.21 12.26 13.71
N LEU A 243 2.17 12.79 14.35
CA LEU A 243 0.79 12.37 14.15
C LEU A 243 0.32 12.83 12.78
N ALA A 244 0.39 11.95 11.80
CA ALA A 244 0.03 12.26 10.41
C ALA A 244 -0.45 11.02 9.64
N VAL A 245 -1.25 11.26 8.60
CA VAL A 245 -1.85 10.21 7.77
C VAL A 245 -0.97 9.73 6.61
N SER A 246 0.12 10.42 6.27
CA SER A 246 1.02 10.03 5.19
C SER A 246 1.91 8.85 5.57
N LEU A 247 2.92 8.57 4.78
CA LEU A 247 3.93 7.53 5.01
C LEU A 247 5.14 7.74 4.09
N GLY A 248 6.26 7.12 4.43
CA GLY A 248 7.41 7.04 3.55
C GLY A 248 8.29 8.28 3.53
N ASP A 249 8.11 9.16 4.49
CA ASP A 249 8.94 10.34 4.72
C ASP A 249 10.21 10.00 5.50
N THR A 250 11.14 10.96 5.55
CA THR A 250 12.33 10.88 6.40
C THR A 250 11.98 10.84 7.87
N GLU A 251 10.88 11.50 8.26
CA GLU A 251 10.32 11.50 9.61
C GLU A 251 9.41 10.29 9.86
N THR A 252 9.41 9.83 11.10
CA THR A 252 8.48 8.79 11.55
C THR A 252 7.08 9.34 11.67
N LEU A 253 6.15 8.76 10.90
CA LEU A 253 4.73 9.12 10.91
C LEU A 253 3.90 8.01 11.56
N ILE A 254 2.98 8.40 12.42
CA ILE A 254 2.11 7.47 13.13
C ILE A 254 0.65 7.91 13.03
N GLN A 255 -0.24 6.95 12.90
CA GLN A 255 -1.68 7.21 12.88
C GLN A 255 -2.46 6.13 13.63
N HIS A 256 -3.63 6.52 14.12
CA HIS A 256 -4.66 5.64 14.66
C HIS A 256 -5.83 5.61 13.67
N PRO A 257 -5.93 4.59 12.82
CA PRO A 257 -6.91 4.56 11.73
C PRO A 257 -8.35 4.76 12.20
N ALA A 258 -8.75 4.17 13.32
CA ALA A 258 -10.09 4.26 13.85
C ALA A 258 -10.54 5.69 14.21
N SER A 259 -9.63 6.53 14.72
CA SER A 259 -9.95 7.93 15.05
C SER A 259 -9.61 8.95 13.96
N MET A 260 -8.89 8.53 12.90
CA MET A 260 -8.40 9.41 11.84
C MET A 260 -9.00 9.06 10.48
N THR A 261 -8.34 8.22 9.70
CA THR A 261 -8.72 7.92 8.30
C THR A 261 -10.03 7.17 8.16
N HIS A 262 -10.45 6.42 9.18
CA HIS A 262 -11.68 5.63 9.19
C HIS A 262 -12.68 6.09 10.27
N SER A 263 -12.51 7.30 10.79
CA SER A 263 -13.46 7.88 11.76
C SER A 263 -14.91 8.02 11.25
N PRO A 264 -15.18 8.20 9.94
CA PRO A 264 -16.56 8.22 9.43
C PRO A 264 -17.24 6.85 9.34
N TYR A 265 -16.46 5.75 9.47
CA TYR A 265 -17.01 4.39 9.38
C TYR A 265 -17.56 3.93 10.73
N THR A 266 -18.61 3.09 10.71
CA THR A 266 -19.06 2.41 11.92
C THR A 266 -18.02 1.42 12.41
N LYS A 267 -18.15 0.98 13.65
CA LYS A 267 -17.23 -0.03 14.22
C LYS A 267 -17.26 -1.32 13.41
N GLU A 268 -18.45 -1.77 13.03
CA GLU A 268 -18.68 -2.99 12.26
C GLU A 268 -18.02 -2.91 10.86
N GLU A 269 -18.12 -1.74 10.19
CA GLU A 269 -17.48 -1.50 8.91
C GLU A 269 -15.95 -1.52 9.02
N ARG A 270 -15.41 -0.91 10.09
CA ARG A 270 -13.96 -0.95 10.34
C ARG A 270 -13.46 -2.36 10.62
N GLU A 271 -14.14 -3.10 11.47
CA GLU A 271 -13.77 -4.49 11.80
C GLU A 271 -13.85 -5.42 10.57
N ALA A 272 -14.86 -5.22 9.72
CA ALA A 272 -14.97 -5.94 8.44
C ALA A 272 -13.80 -5.64 7.48
N ALA A 273 -13.21 -4.44 7.58
CA ALA A 273 -12.01 -4.05 6.85
C ALA A 273 -10.70 -4.45 7.58
N GLY A 274 -10.78 -5.16 8.72
CA GLY A 274 -9.61 -5.55 9.53
C GLY A 274 -8.98 -4.40 10.31
N ILE A 275 -9.77 -3.36 10.60
CA ILE A 275 -9.33 -2.16 11.35
C ILE A 275 -10.00 -2.19 12.72
N THR A 276 -9.27 -2.69 13.70
CA THR A 276 -9.72 -2.73 15.09
C THR A 276 -9.60 -1.36 15.77
N ASP A 277 -10.28 -1.20 16.89
CA ASP A 277 -10.21 0.04 17.68
C ASP A 277 -8.83 0.31 18.30
N GLY A 278 -7.97 -0.71 18.44
CA GLY A 278 -6.62 -0.58 18.98
C GLY A 278 -5.51 -0.55 17.93
N LEU A 279 -5.87 -0.59 16.65
CA LEU A 279 -4.89 -0.62 15.56
C LEU A 279 -4.17 0.72 15.40
N VAL A 280 -2.85 0.67 15.43
CA VAL A 280 -1.94 1.78 15.15
C VAL A 280 -1.10 1.43 13.92
N ARG A 281 -0.89 2.39 13.03
CA ARG A 281 0.00 2.25 11.88
C ARG A 281 1.18 3.19 12.01
N LEU A 282 2.38 2.66 11.88
CA LEU A 282 3.66 3.36 11.96
C LEU A 282 4.37 3.29 10.60
N SER A 283 4.72 4.45 10.06
CA SER A 283 5.66 4.61 8.96
C SER A 283 7.00 5.01 9.54
N VAL A 284 7.93 4.09 9.60
CA VAL A 284 9.22 4.28 10.28
C VAL A 284 10.12 5.19 9.46
N GLY A 285 10.63 6.24 10.09
CA GLY A 285 11.54 7.22 9.51
C GLY A 285 13.02 6.88 9.61
N LEU A 286 13.87 7.89 9.44
CA LEU A 286 15.33 7.76 9.39
C LEU A 286 16.02 8.19 10.69
N GLU A 287 15.26 8.64 11.67
CA GLU A 287 15.76 9.11 12.97
C GLU A 287 16.59 8.02 13.68
N ASN A 288 17.24 8.36 14.77
CA ASN A 288 17.85 7.36 15.62
C ASN A 288 16.77 6.41 16.16
N VAL A 289 16.95 5.12 15.98
CA VAL A 289 15.94 4.12 16.33
C VAL A 289 15.64 4.06 17.82
N GLU A 290 16.65 4.32 18.67
CA GLU A 290 16.48 4.39 20.12
C GLU A 290 15.58 5.57 20.53
N ASP A 291 15.66 6.71 19.83
CA ASP A 291 14.82 7.87 20.09
C ASP A 291 13.36 7.61 19.68
N ILE A 292 13.14 6.91 18.54
CA ILE A 292 11.80 6.47 18.14
C ILE A 292 11.21 5.52 19.20
N ILE A 293 11.99 4.54 19.66
CA ILE A 293 11.56 3.58 20.69
C ILE A 293 11.24 4.30 22.00
N ALA A 294 12.09 5.23 22.44
CA ALA A 294 11.86 5.99 23.65
C ALA A 294 10.58 6.85 23.57
N ASP A 295 10.23 7.34 22.38
CA ASP A 295 8.99 8.08 22.15
C ASP A 295 7.75 7.15 22.17
N LEU A 296 7.88 5.93 21.69
CA LEU A 296 6.80 4.93 21.72
C LEU A 296 6.57 4.32 23.11
N GLU A 297 7.56 4.31 23.99
CA GLU A 297 7.53 3.73 25.34
C GLU A 297 6.71 4.56 26.34
N GLN A 298 6.37 5.80 26.06
CA GLN A 298 5.73 6.76 26.96
C GLN A 298 4.35 6.36 27.50
#